data_656369b60f26ae722eb7150ed744a7b8
#
_entry.id   656369b60f26ae722eb7150ed744a7b8
#
_cell.length_a   1.000
_cell.length_b   1.000
_cell.length_c   1.000
_cell.angle_alpha   90.00
_cell.angle_beta   90.00
_cell.angle_gamma   90.00
#
_symmetry.space_group_name_H-M   'P 1'
#
loop_
_entity.id
_entity.type
_entity.pdbx_description
1 polymer ?
#
loop_
_entity_poly.entity_id
_entity_poly.type
_entity_poly.pdbx_seq_one_letter_code
_entity_poly.pdbx_strand_id
1 'polypeptide(L)'
;MRFVRLRVRRRMILVLVSWVLLCSAALGTSGFAAEKAAESAAQKPAPPSKESFNLILPYKHLTVRQGQEVTMDTEVVNRTKNPVEVNLSLESIPKGWEANFNSRYPSYPVRSVTVQGEKSTTIEFKSKVPQNTKPGNYDVKVVAKDSEGTTSYSDTINFRVTSAKVATGGLRLTSQYPVLTAPSGQTLKFTIDLKNETNKPLPVSLTA
;
A
#
# COMPACT_ATOMS: atom_id res chain seq x y z
N MET A 1 46.50 15.25 2.48
CA MET A 1 46.28 13.82 2.25
C MET A 1 46.61 13.02 3.48
N ARG A 2 45.61 12.56 4.21
CA ARG A 2 45.80 11.62 5.32
C ARG A 2 44.68 10.57 5.20
N PHE A 3 45.08 9.35 4.84
CA PHE A 3 44.22 8.16 4.80
C PHE A 3 44.05 7.61 6.22
N VAL A 4 42.81 7.51 6.70
CA VAL A 4 42.48 6.78 7.91
C VAL A 4 41.92 5.41 7.50
N ARG A 5 42.70 4.36 7.80
CA ARG A 5 42.27 2.95 7.63
C ARG A 5 41.52 2.50 8.86
N LEU A 6 40.25 2.18 8.74
CA LEU A 6 39.44 1.57 9.80
C LEU A 6 39.61 0.03 9.70
N ARG A 7 40.22 -0.57 10.72
CA ARG A 7 40.32 -2.03 10.88
C ARG A 7 39.09 -2.56 11.58
N VAL A 8 38.29 -3.35 10.89
CA VAL A 8 37.20 -4.14 11.49
C VAL A 8 37.78 -5.46 12.02
N ARG A 9 37.74 -5.64 13.34
CA ARG A 9 38.06 -6.91 14.01
C ARG A 9 36.84 -7.81 14.00
N ARG A 10 36.90 -8.89 13.22
CA ARG A 10 35.98 -10.04 13.33
C ARG A 10 36.33 -10.81 14.60
N ARG A 11 35.40 -10.87 15.57
CA ARG A 11 35.45 -11.85 16.66
C ARG A 11 34.66 -13.08 16.23
N MET A 12 35.40 -14.16 16.01
CA MET A 12 34.91 -15.52 15.76
C MET A 12 34.64 -16.15 17.13
N ILE A 13 33.38 -16.43 17.43
CA ILE A 13 33.00 -17.21 18.62
C ILE A 13 32.86 -18.67 18.18
N LEU A 14 33.78 -19.48 18.67
CA LEU A 14 33.82 -20.95 18.49
C LEU A 14 32.96 -21.55 19.62
N VAL A 15 31.85 -22.20 19.28
CA VAL A 15 31.09 -23.00 20.24
C VAL A 15 31.44 -24.46 20.01
N LEU A 16 32.15 -25.01 20.99
CA LEU A 16 32.49 -26.42 21.12
C LEU A 16 31.23 -27.19 21.58
N VAL A 17 30.72 -28.10 20.76
CA VAL A 17 29.69 -29.06 21.16
C VAL A 17 30.39 -30.37 21.54
N SER A 18 30.32 -30.68 22.84
CA SER A 18 30.83 -31.91 23.43
C SER A 18 29.82 -33.05 23.23
N TRP A 19 30.29 -34.10 22.55
CA TRP A 19 29.61 -35.37 22.41
C TRP A 19 29.86 -36.23 23.63
N VAL A 20 28.81 -36.71 24.26
CA VAL A 20 28.87 -37.86 25.20
C VAL A 20 28.05 -38.98 24.62
N LEU A 21 28.79 -40.02 24.26
CA LEU A 21 28.28 -41.34 23.83
C LEU A 21 28.08 -42.20 25.08
N LEU A 22 26.90 -42.71 25.33
CA LEU A 22 26.70 -43.83 26.24
C LEU A 22 25.84 -44.89 25.56
N CYS A 23 26.48 -46.00 25.26
CA CYS A 23 25.92 -47.26 24.78
C CYS A 23 25.23 -48.02 25.93
N SER A 24 24.03 -48.53 25.74
CA SER A 24 23.53 -49.69 26.50
C SER A 24 22.54 -50.48 25.64
N ALA A 25 22.92 -51.70 25.34
CA ALA A 25 22.15 -52.72 24.65
C ALA A 25 21.20 -53.42 25.63
N ALA A 26 19.93 -53.63 25.22
CA ALA A 26 19.11 -54.70 25.73
C ALA A 26 18.11 -55.14 24.66
N LEU A 27 18.17 -56.45 24.37
CA LEU A 27 17.27 -57.21 23.52
C LEU A 27 15.85 -57.32 24.09
N GLY A 28 14.84 -57.36 23.23
CA GLY A 28 13.52 -57.83 23.64
C GLY A 28 12.40 -57.52 22.64
N THR A 29 12.10 -58.51 21.77
CA THR A 29 10.79 -58.98 21.28
C THR A 29 9.79 -58.04 20.59
N SER A 30 9.60 -58.35 19.32
CA SER A 30 8.35 -58.46 18.51
C SER A 30 7.06 -57.78 19.00
N GLY A 31 6.46 -56.98 18.14
CA GLY A 31 5.01 -56.83 18.18
C GLY A 31 4.47 -55.54 17.58
N PHE A 32 3.79 -55.71 16.48
CA PHE A 32 2.72 -54.86 15.95
C PHE A 32 3.05 -53.46 15.36
N ALA A 33 2.87 -53.43 14.08
CA ALA A 33 2.62 -52.21 13.30
C ALA A 33 1.44 -51.43 13.91
N ALA A 34 1.73 -50.21 14.33
CA ALA A 34 0.74 -49.17 14.51
C ALA A 34 1.20 -47.99 13.70
N GLU A 35 0.54 -47.85 12.60
CA GLU A 35 0.52 -46.68 11.71
C GLU A 35 0.11 -45.48 12.56
N LYS A 36 1.08 -44.68 13.00
CA LYS A 36 0.82 -43.47 13.72
C LYS A 36 0.55 -42.37 12.68
N ALA A 37 -0.74 -42.22 12.35
CA ALA A 37 -1.24 -41.07 11.67
C ALA A 37 -0.61 -39.80 12.30
N ALA A 38 0.13 -39.05 11.50
CA ALA A 38 0.60 -37.74 11.85
C ALA A 38 -0.64 -36.87 12.03
N GLU A 39 -1.08 -36.74 13.28
CA GLU A 39 -2.06 -35.77 13.70
C GLU A 39 -1.42 -34.40 13.49
N SER A 40 -1.77 -33.79 12.35
CA SER A 40 -1.55 -32.39 12.09
C SER A 40 -2.23 -31.62 13.21
N ALA A 41 -1.45 -31.22 14.21
CA ALA A 41 -1.92 -30.31 15.23
C ALA A 41 -2.38 -29.03 14.50
N ALA A 42 -3.68 -28.98 14.24
CA ALA A 42 -4.36 -27.76 13.86
C ALA A 42 -4.01 -26.73 14.93
N GLN A 43 -3.12 -25.83 14.58
CA GLN A 43 -2.73 -24.70 15.40
C GLN A 43 -4.02 -23.91 15.65
N LYS A 44 -4.60 -24.14 16.85
CA LYS A 44 -5.74 -23.36 17.34
C LYS A 44 -5.39 -21.89 17.14
N PRO A 45 -6.21 -21.10 16.43
CA PRO A 45 -5.95 -19.69 16.28
C PRO A 45 -5.72 -19.09 17.65
N ALA A 46 -4.59 -18.44 17.87
CA ALA A 46 -4.32 -17.70 19.08
C ALA A 46 -5.51 -16.77 19.33
N PRO A 47 -6.04 -16.66 20.58
CA PRO A 47 -7.10 -15.72 20.87
C PRO A 47 -6.64 -14.34 20.37
N PRO A 48 -7.53 -13.54 19.74
CA PRO A 48 -7.14 -12.24 19.25
C PRO A 48 -6.58 -11.46 20.45
N SER A 49 -5.30 -11.13 20.38
CA SER A 49 -4.70 -10.17 21.30
C SER A 49 -5.61 -8.95 21.27
N LYS A 50 -5.98 -8.40 22.42
CA LYS A 50 -6.76 -7.16 22.49
C LYS A 50 -5.88 -6.08 21.86
N GLU A 51 -6.01 -5.93 20.55
CA GLU A 51 -5.31 -4.88 19.82
C GLU A 51 -5.76 -3.55 20.42
N SER A 52 -4.80 -2.77 20.93
CA SER A 52 -5.08 -1.47 21.54
C SER A 52 -5.67 -0.49 20.52
N PHE A 53 -5.31 -0.65 19.25
CA PHE A 53 -5.82 0.14 18.14
C PHE A 53 -5.95 -0.71 16.88
N ASN A 54 -6.64 -0.15 15.87
CA ASN A 54 -6.74 -0.72 14.53
C ASN A 54 -6.59 0.40 13.49
N LEU A 55 -5.99 0.06 12.34
CA LEU A 55 -5.90 0.94 11.18
C LEU A 55 -6.83 0.41 10.09
N ILE A 56 -7.77 1.22 9.65
CA ILE A 56 -8.74 0.86 8.62
C ILE A 56 -8.33 1.52 7.31
N LEU A 57 -7.93 0.69 6.35
CA LEU A 57 -7.69 1.08 4.97
C LEU A 57 -8.93 0.75 4.15
N PRO A 58 -9.68 1.75 3.63
CA PRO A 58 -10.93 1.49 2.92
C PRO A 58 -10.72 0.75 1.60
N TYR A 59 -9.57 0.96 0.97
CA TYR A 59 -9.23 0.34 -0.30
C TYR A 59 -7.84 -0.28 -0.25
N LYS A 60 -7.77 -1.58 -0.49
CA LYS A 60 -6.50 -2.33 -0.50
C LYS A 60 -6.01 -2.65 -1.91
N HIS A 61 -6.89 -2.61 -2.90
CA HIS A 61 -6.57 -2.89 -4.31
C HIS A 61 -6.99 -1.71 -5.18
N LEU A 62 -6.02 -1.02 -5.75
CA LEU A 62 -6.23 0.19 -6.53
C LEU A 62 -5.71 0.01 -7.95
N THR A 63 -6.51 0.39 -8.95
CA THR A 63 -6.04 0.50 -10.33
C THR A 63 -5.80 1.97 -10.64
N VAL A 64 -4.55 2.30 -10.95
CA VAL A 64 -4.09 3.67 -11.13
C VAL A 64 -3.34 3.82 -12.46
N ARG A 65 -3.22 5.04 -12.96
CA ARG A 65 -2.45 5.35 -14.16
C ARG A 65 -1.07 5.89 -13.78
N GLN A 66 -0.15 5.77 -14.70
CA GLN A 66 1.13 6.49 -14.62
C GLN A 66 0.87 8.00 -14.42
N GLY A 67 1.60 8.62 -13.51
CA GLY A 67 1.46 10.04 -13.16
C GLY A 67 0.26 10.38 -12.28
N GLN A 68 -0.55 9.40 -11.89
CA GLN A 68 -1.74 9.65 -11.08
C GLN A 68 -1.38 9.80 -9.60
N GLU A 69 -2.04 10.75 -8.94
CA GLU A 69 -2.06 10.88 -7.50
C GLU A 69 -3.29 10.16 -6.92
N VAL A 70 -3.08 9.47 -5.83
CA VAL A 70 -4.12 8.78 -5.06
C VAL A 70 -4.19 9.40 -3.68
N THR A 71 -5.39 9.76 -3.27
CA THR A 71 -5.70 10.22 -1.92
C THR A 71 -6.84 9.38 -1.39
N MET A 72 -6.72 8.85 -0.18
CA MET A 72 -7.80 8.14 0.49
C MET A 72 -7.80 8.42 1.99
N ASP A 73 -8.99 8.54 2.54
CA ASP A 73 -9.18 8.64 3.98
C ASP A 73 -8.86 7.29 4.64
N THR A 74 -8.11 7.35 5.70
CA THR A 74 -7.67 6.20 6.50
C THR A 74 -8.05 6.48 7.95
N GLU A 75 -8.59 5.51 8.65
CA GLU A 75 -9.07 5.70 10.01
C GLU A 75 -8.23 4.91 11.00
N VAL A 76 -7.77 5.58 12.05
CA VAL A 76 -7.13 4.95 13.21
C VAL A 76 -8.15 4.89 14.33
N VAL A 77 -8.49 3.67 14.77
CA VAL A 77 -9.51 3.42 15.79
C VAL A 77 -8.82 2.96 17.07
N ASN A 78 -9.00 3.69 18.16
CA ASN A 78 -8.55 3.28 19.49
C ASN A 78 -9.64 2.46 20.18
N ARG A 79 -9.32 1.23 20.56
CA ARG A 79 -10.23 0.29 21.25
C ARG A 79 -10.07 0.28 22.76
N THR A 80 -9.16 1.08 23.28
CA THR A 80 -8.91 1.20 24.72
C THR A 80 -9.66 2.41 25.30
N LYS A 81 -9.79 2.47 26.62
CA LYS A 81 -10.37 3.63 27.31
C LYS A 81 -9.43 4.81 27.41
N ASN A 82 -8.13 4.56 27.30
CA ASN A 82 -7.10 5.59 27.43
C ASN A 82 -6.66 6.11 26.06
N PRO A 83 -6.19 7.37 25.95
CA PRO A 83 -5.58 7.85 24.73
C PRO A 83 -4.39 6.97 24.31
N VAL A 84 -4.25 6.72 23.02
CA VAL A 84 -3.14 5.97 22.43
C VAL A 84 -2.47 6.82 21.35
N GLU A 85 -1.16 6.97 21.42
CA GLU A 85 -0.36 7.54 20.35
C GLU A 85 0.08 6.43 19.40
N VAL A 86 -0.24 6.59 18.12
CA VAL A 86 0.05 5.64 17.06
C VAL A 86 1.05 6.24 16.10
N ASN A 87 2.21 5.62 15.95
CA ASN A 87 3.23 5.95 14.98
C ASN A 87 2.91 5.28 13.65
N LEU A 88 2.91 6.07 12.59
CA LEU A 88 2.56 5.65 11.23
C LEU A 88 3.81 5.64 10.36
N SER A 89 4.02 4.55 9.65
CA SER A 89 5.14 4.40 8.72
C SER A 89 4.72 3.65 7.46
N LEU A 90 5.43 3.91 6.38
CA LEU A 90 5.28 3.21 5.11
C LEU A 90 6.56 2.43 4.85
N GLU A 91 6.42 1.14 4.69
CA GLU A 91 7.50 0.24 4.30
C GLU A 91 7.30 -0.19 2.84
N SER A 92 8.37 -0.60 2.18
CA SER A 92 8.32 -1.14 0.80
C SER A 92 7.69 -0.20 -0.22
N ILE A 93 7.97 1.12 -0.12
CA ILE A 93 7.54 2.08 -1.13
C ILE A 93 8.33 1.80 -2.43
N PRO A 94 7.67 1.64 -3.60
CA PRO A 94 8.35 1.42 -4.87
C PRO A 94 9.29 2.58 -5.21
N LYS A 95 10.41 2.27 -5.85
CA LYS A 95 11.43 3.28 -6.17
C LYS A 95 10.85 4.44 -6.98
N GLY A 96 11.10 5.66 -6.51
CA GLY A 96 10.65 6.89 -7.14
C GLY A 96 9.21 7.30 -6.84
N TRP A 97 8.47 6.50 -6.07
CA TRP A 97 7.15 6.89 -5.61
C TRP A 97 7.24 7.79 -4.38
N GLU A 98 6.29 8.70 -4.30
CA GLU A 98 6.06 9.52 -3.11
C GLU A 98 4.82 8.99 -2.41
N ALA A 99 4.95 8.65 -1.12
CA ALA A 99 3.80 8.23 -0.31
C ALA A 99 3.97 8.75 1.12
N ASN A 100 2.90 9.23 1.73
CA ASN A 100 2.88 9.76 3.09
C ASN A 100 1.47 9.71 3.69
N PHE A 101 1.41 9.88 5.00
CA PHE A 101 0.18 10.21 5.70
C PHE A 101 0.12 11.71 5.96
N ASN A 102 -1.05 12.28 5.83
CA ASN A 102 -1.29 13.70 6.07
C ASN A 102 -2.45 13.89 7.05
N SER A 103 -2.43 15.00 7.77
CA SER A 103 -3.62 15.52 8.43
C SER A 103 -4.64 15.96 7.38
N ARG A 104 -5.93 15.85 7.71
CA ARG A 104 -6.99 16.13 6.74
C ARG A 104 -7.16 17.63 6.46
N TYR A 105 -7.11 18.43 7.51
CA TYR A 105 -7.25 19.89 7.38
C TYR A 105 -6.62 20.62 8.56
N PRO A 106 -5.65 21.53 8.33
CA PRO A 106 -4.88 21.68 7.08
C PRO A 106 -4.05 20.44 6.78
N SER A 107 -3.71 20.21 5.49
CA SER A 107 -2.98 19.02 5.06
C SER A 107 -1.49 19.16 5.33
N TYR A 108 -0.99 18.51 6.37
CA TYR A 108 0.44 18.40 6.70
C TYR A 108 0.87 16.94 6.78
N PRO A 109 2.09 16.60 6.35
CA PRO A 109 2.64 15.26 6.59
C PRO A 109 2.68 14.94 8.09
N VAL A 110 2.12 13.79 8.47
CA VAL A 110 2.09 13.32 9.85
C VAL A 110 2.78 11.96 9.97
N ARG A 111 3.47 11.74 11.09
CA ARG A 111 4.13 10.47 11.42
C ARG A 111 3.53 9.81 12.65
N SER A 112 2.80 10.54 13.45
CA SER A 112 2.07 10.00 14.59
C SER A 112 0.72 10.70 14.74
N VAL A 113 -0.22 10.02 15.39
CA VAL A 113 -1.54 10.53 15.72
C VAL A 113 -1.95 10.04 17.10
N THR A 114 -2.43 10.96 17.94
CA THR A 114 -3.02 10.60 19.23
C THR A 114 -4.53 10.43 19.06
N VAL A 115 -5.02 9.24 19.38
CA VAL A 115 -6.45 8.90 19.31
C VAL A 115 -7.00 8.76 20.72
N GLN A 116 -8.04 9.53 21.05
CA GLN A 116 -8.71 9.46 22.34
C GLN A 116 -9.34 8.09 22.58
N GLY A 117 -9.52 7.73 23.85
CA GLY A 117 -10.11 6.45 24.22
C GLY A 117 -11.46 6.20 23.58
N GLU A 118 -11.67 4.99 23.04
CA GLU A 118 -12.90 4.56 22.39
C GLU A 118 -13.35 5.46 21.22
N LYS A 119 -12.41 6.19 20.61
CA LYS A 119 -12.65 7.08 19.46
C LYS A 119 -11.79 6.68 18.26
N SER A 120 -12.08 7.34 17.15
CA SER A 120 -11.28 7.24 15.93
C SER A 120 -10.78 8.61 15.46
N THR A 121 -9.73 8.59 14.67
CA THR A 121 -9.18 9.78 13.99
C THR A 121 -8.94 9.45 12.54
N THR A 122 -9.45 10.31 11.65
CA THR A 122 -9.25 10.17 10.20
C THR A 122 -8.00 10.93 9.79
N ILE A 123 -7.16 10.25 9.01
CA ILE A 123 -5.96 10.78 8.36
C ILE A 123 -6.04 10.47 6.86
N GLU A 124 -5.34 11.21 6.04
CA GLU A 124 -5.24 10.95 4.60
C GLU A 124 -3.98 10.19 4.27
N PHE A 125 -4.12 9.07 3.56
CA PHE A 125 -3.02 8.46 2.84
C PHE A 125 -2.92 9.09 1.46
N LYS A 126 -1.74 9.60 1.10
CA LYS A 126 -1.44 10.14 -0.24
C LYS A 126 -0.31 9.36 -0.88
N SER A 127 -0.47 9.04 -2.16
CA SER A 127 0.59 8.44 -2.95
C SER A 127 0.58 8.97 -4.38
N LYS A 128 1.75 9.27 -4.91
CA LYS A 128 1.94 9.74 -6.29
C LYS A 128 2.73 8.72 -7.08
N VAL A 129 2.11 8.21 -8.13
CA VAL A 129 2.74 7.28 -9.07
C VAL A 129 3.53 8.08 -10.11
N PRO A 130 4.84 7.88 -10.27
CA PRO A 130 5.62 8.58 -11.29
C PRO A 130 5.13 8.27 -12.71
N GLN A 131 5.28 9.24 -13.63
CA GLN A 131 4.87 9.07 -15.02
C GLN A 131 5.66 7.98 -15.77
N ASN A 132 6.89 7.73 -15.33
CA ASN A 132 7.77 6.71 -15.91
C ASN A 132 7.67 5.34 -15.25
N THR A 133 6.73 5.14 -14.33
CA THR A 133 6.49 3.84 -13.70
C THR A 133 6.02 2.84 -14.76
N LYS A 134 6.67 1.69 -14.86
CA LYS A 134 6.23 0.64 -15.80
C LYS A 134 4.85 0.11 -15.39
N PRO A 135 3.96 -0.25 -16.35
CA PRO A 135 2.73 -0.95 -16.03
C PRO A 135 3.04 -2.26 -15.28
N GLY A 136 2.27 -2.55 -14.23
CA GLY A 136 2.51 -3.70 -13.37
C GLY A 136 1.82 -3.58 -12.03
N ASN A 137 2.10 -4.53 -11.13
CA ASN A 137 1.60 -4.52 -9.77
C ASN A 137 2.71 -4.05 -8.83
N TYR A 138 2.33 -3.21 -7.87
CA TYR A 138 3.22 -2.60 -6.90
C TYR A 138 2.55 -2.61 -5.53
N ASP A 139 3.33 -2.86 -4.50
CA ASP A 139 2.84 -2.95 -3.13
C ASP A 139 3.44 -1.84 -2.29
N VAL A 140 2.60 -1.21 -1.47
CA VAL A 140 3.00 -0.29 -0.42
C VAL A 140 2.55 -0.88 0.90
N LYS A 141 3.50 -1.22 1.77
CA LYS A 141 3.20 -1.75 3.09
C LYS A 141 3.03 -0.61 4.07
N VAL A 142 1.89 -0.60 4.72
CA VAL A 142 1.52 0.34 5.79
C VAL A 142 1.78 -0.32 7.12
N VAL A 143 2.44 0.38 8.03
CA VAL A 143 2.72 -0.09 9.39
C VAL A 143 2.31 0.99 10.37
N ALA A 144 1.55 0.59 11.38
CA ALA A 144 1.18 1.42 12.51
C ALA A 144 1.63 0.73 13.81
N LYS A 145 2.23 1.49 14.73
CA LYS A 145 2.72 0.99 16.02
C LYS A 145 2.32 1.96 17.12
N ASP A 146 1.96 1.44 18.29
CA ASP A 146 1.82 2.30 19.46
C ASP A 146 3.19 2.88 19.88
N SER A 147 3.19 3.93 20.67
CA SER A 147 4.41 4.61 21.13
C SER A 147 5.33 3.69 21.94
N GLU A 148 4.78 2.67 22.59
CA GLU A 148 5.53 1.68 23.36
C GLU A 148 6.05 0.52 22.49
N GLY A 149 5.56 0.39 21.25
CA GLY A 149 5.92 -0.69 20.33
C GLY A 149 5.35 -2.05 20.71
N THR A 150 4.41 -2.09 21.65
CA THR A 150 3.78 -3.33 22.15
C THR A 150 2.71 -3.85 21.19
N THR A 151 2.00 -2.95 20.52
CA THR A 151 1.00 -3.28 19.51
C THR A 151 1.46 -2.80 18.14
N SER A 152 1.40 -3.67 17.15
CA SER A 152 1.75 -3.36 15.77
C SER A 152 0.70 -3.87 14.82
N TYR A 153 0.25 -3.02 13.92
CA TYR A 153 -0.62 -3.35 12.80
C TYR A 153 0.14 -3.17 11.49
N SER A 154 0.01 -4.11 10.56
CA SER A 154 0.56 -3.96 9.22
C SER A 154 -0.43 -4.44 8.17
N ASP A 155 -0.52 -3.70 7.07
CA ASP A 155 -1.36 -4.03 5.93
C ASP A 155 -0.68 -3.60 4.63
N THR A 156 -1.17 -4.08 3.50
CA THR A 156 -0.58 -3.80 2.19
C THR A 156 -1.61 -3.24 1.25
N ILE A 157 -1.25 -2.13 0.59
CA ILE A 157 -2.03 -1.54 -0.50
C ILE A 157 -1.40 -2.00 -1.81
N ASN A 158 -2.16 -2.72 -2.62
CA ASN A 158 -1.75 -3.21 -3.93
C ASN A 158 -2.17 -2.21 -5.01
N PHE A 159 -1.21 -1.69 -5.75
CA PHE A 159 -1.43 -0.80 -6.88
C PHE A 159 -1.24 -1.55 -8.19
N ARG A 160 -2.28 -1.63 -9.00
CA ARG A 160 -2.17 -2.03 -10.40
C ARG A 160 -1.97 -0.79 -11.25
N VAL A 161 -0.72 -0.56 -11.68
CA VAL A 161 -0.40 0.57 -12.56
C VAL A 161 -0.68 0.19 -14.00
N THR A 162 -1.48 1.02 -14.67
CA THR A 162 -1.76 0.92 -16.09
C THR A 162 -1.04 2.04 -16.83
N SER A 163 -0.80 1.85 -18.13
CA SER A 163 -0.25 2.92 -18.96
C SER A 163 -1.11 4.17 -18.83
N ALA A 164 -0.46 5.33 -18.76
CA ALA A 164 -1.18 6.58 -18.99
C ALA A 164 -1.92 6.40 -20.30
N LYS A 165 -3.22 6.68 -20.32
CA LYS A 165 -3.97 6.68 -21.58
C LYS A 165 -3.32 7.77 -22.44
N VAL A 166 -2.41 7.37 -23.31
CA VAL A 166 -2.00 8.25 -24.40
C VAL A 166 -3.32 8.55 -25.10
N ALA A 167 -3.71 9.80 -25.10
CA ALA A 167 -4.83 10.23 -25.91
C ALA A 167 -4.50 9.82 -27.34
N THR A 168 -4.99 8.69 -27.77
CA THR A 168 -4.81 8.12 -29.12
C THR A 168 -5.68 8.86 -30.14
N GLY A 169 -6.14 10.04 -29.76
CA GLY A 169 -6.77 10.98 -30.66
C GLY A 169 -6.25 12.34 -30.28
N GLY A 170 -5.25 12.81 -30.96
CA GLY A 170 -4.67 14.13 -30.75
C GLY A 170 -5.62 15.30 -31.00
N LEU A 171 -6.92 15.02 -31.06
CA LEU A 171 -7.97 16.01 -31.25
C LEU A 171 -8.98 15.89 -30.12
N ARG A 172 -9.26 17.02 -29.48
CA ARG A 172 -10.31 17.15 -28.49
C ARG A 172 -11.43 18.00 -29.07
N LEU A 173 -12.61 17.41 -29.13
CA LEU A 173 -13.82 18.10 -29.52
C LEU A 173 -14.62 18.44 -28.27
N THR A 174 -14.96 19.71 -28.08
CA THR A 174 -15.81 20.17 -26.98
C THR A 174 -16.92 21.04 -27.52
N SER A 175 -18.12 20.87 -26.99
CA SER A 175 -19.27 21.75 -27.26
C SER A 175 -19.74 22.38 -25.96
N GLN A 176 -20.06 23.64 -26.00
CA GLN A 176 -20.63 24.35 -24.86
C GLN A 176 -22.00 23.80 -24.47
N TYR A 177 -22.75 23.34 -25.50
CA TYR A 177 -24.08 22.78 -25.33
C TYR A 177 -24.16 21.38 -25.99
N PRO A 178 -23.96 20.30 -25.25
CA PRO A 178 -23.96 18.96 -25.81
C PRO A 178 -25.35 18.49 -26.30
N VAL A 179 -26.39 19.12 -25.80
CA VAL A 179 -27.79 18.85 -26.21
C VAL A 179 -28.52 20.17 -26.39
N LEU A 180 -29.13 20.39 -27.54
CA LEU A 180 -30.00 21.52 -27.86
C LEU A 180 -31.35 21.00 -28.34
N THR A 181 -32.41 21.56 -27.79
CA THR A 181 -33.77 21.25 -28.18
C THR A 181 -34.43 22.50 -28.77
N ALA A 182 -35.02 22.38 -29.94
CA ALA A 182 -35.74 23.49 -30.56
C ALA A 182 -37.04 22.99 -31.22
N PRO A 183 -38.02 23.87 -31.38
CA PRO A 183 -39.21 23.58 -32.18
C PRO A 183 -38.86 23.27 -33.64
N SER A 184 -39.70 22.48 -34.30
CA SER A 184 -39.51 22.14 -35.70
C SER A 184 -39.45 23.40 -36.58
N GLY A 185 -38.48 23.42 -37.52
CA GLY A 185 -38.29 24.51 -38.48
C GLY A 185 -37.36 25.66 -38.01
N GLN A 186 -36.82 25.56 -36.82
CA GLN A 186 -35.83 26.54 -36.36
C GLN A 186 -34.40 26.11 -36.69
N THR A 187 -33.59 27.13 -37.06
CA THR A 187 -32.14 26.92 -37.28
C THR A 187 -31.38 27.08 -35.95
N LEU A 188 -30.67 26.05 -35.56
CA LEU A 188 -29.80 26.07 -34.41
C LEU A 188 -28.37 26.37 -34.82
N LYS A 189 -27.73 27.27 -34.09
CA LYS A 189 -26.30 27.56 -34.20
C LYS A 189 -25.62 27.16 -32.88
N PHE A 190 -24.58 26.40 -33.00
CA PHE A 190 -23.75 26.05 -31.83
C PHE A 190 -22.28 26.03 -32.22
N THR A 191 -21.44 26.31 -31.23
CA THR A 191 -19.98 26.36 -31.41
C THR A 191 -19.38 25.04 -30.91
N ILE A 192 -18.50 24.50 -31.73
CA ILE A 192 -17.67 23.34 -31.40
C ILE A 192 -16.23 23.78 -31.38
N ASP A 193 -15.55 23.59 -30.24
CA ASP A 193 -14.13 23.83 -30.10
C ASP A 193 -13.37 22.54 -30.43
N LEU A 194 -12.49 22.63 -31.42
CA LEU A 194 -11.60 21.55 -31.80
C LEU A 194 -10.18 21.91 -31.40
N LYS A 195 -9.61 21.20 -30.48
CA LYS A 195 -8.24 21.39 -30.00
C LYS A 195 -7.34 20.26 -30.48
N ASN A 196 -6.26 20.61 -31.17
CA ASN A 196 -5.18 19.66 -31.40
C ASN A 196 -4.28 19.61 -30.17
N GLU A 197 -4.25 18.45 -29.53
CA GLU A 197 -3.42 18.19 -28.33
C GLU A 197 -2.07 17.54 -28.67
N THR A 198 -1.76 17.41 -29.98
CA THR A 198 -0.45 16.94 -30.45
C THR A 198 0.45 18.08 -30.87
N ASN A 199 1.75 17.80 -30.88
CA ASN A 199 2.75 18.76 -31.39
C ASN A 199 2.89 18.73 -32.92
N LYS A 200 2.00 18.02 -33.64
CA LYS A 200 2.05 17.85 -35.08
C LYS A 200 0.73 18.33 -35.72
N PRO A 201 0.76 18.93 -36.87
CA PRO A 201 -0.45 19.24 -37.64
C PRO A 201 -1.23 17.96 -37.93
N LEU A 202 -2.54 17.99 -37.72
CA LEU A 202 -3.43 16.88 -38.01
C LEU A 202 -4.49 17.34 -39.04
N PRO A 203 -4.70 16.61 -40.11
CA PRO A 203 -5.82 16.87 -41.01
C PRO A 203 -7.14 16.50 -40.31
N VAL A 204 -8.13 17.37 -40.39
CA VAL A 204 -9.44 17.19 -39.81
C VAL A 204 -10.51 17.30 -40.88
N SER A 205 -11.40 16.32 -40.94
CA SER A 205 -12.60 16.36 -41.73
C SER A 205 -13.81 16.37 -40.81
N LEU A 206 -14.71 17.33 -40.99
CA LEU A 206 -15.98 17.43 -40.30
C LEU A 206 -17.09 17.07 -41.25
N THR A 207 -17.93 16.12 -40.89
CA THR A 207 -19.12 15.72 -41.67
C THR A 207 -20.34 15.95 -40.80
N ALA A 208 -21.37 16.58 -41.34
CA ALA A 208 -22.65 16.81 -40.69
C ALA A 208 -23.76 16.08 -41.43
#